data_78e133f705478d2e6f4bbfdbd8ac9dba
#
_entry.id   78e133f705478d2e6f4bbfdbd8ac9dba
#
_cell.length_a   1.000
_cell.length_b   1.000
_cell.length_c   1.000
_cell.angle_alpha   90.00
_cell.angle_beta   90.00
_cell.angle_gamma   90.00
#
_symmetry.space_group_name_H-M   'P 1'
#
loop_
_entity.id
_entity.type
_entity.pdbx_description
1 polymer ?
#
loop_
_entity_poly.entity_id
_entity_poly.type
_entity_poly.pdbx_seq_one_letter_code
_entity_poly.pdbx_strand_id
1 'polypeptide(L)'
;MISNQILQDTIDGIKAITRIDLCVMDTEGKPLASTLDAVEEYKEAVLVFAESLAESQALQGYQFFKVFDENQLEYIILVKGETDDVYMVGKMAAFQVQNLLIAYKERFDKDNFIKNLLLDNLLLVDIYNRAKKLHIETDVRRCVFIVETKNDRDNNAFETVRNIFSAKTRDFITAVDEKNIILVKEVKNGEGYDELTKTAQVIVDMLNTEAMTKVHVAFGTIVNEIKEVSRSYKEAKMAMDVGKIFYPDKNVIAYSRLGIGRLIYQLPLPLCKMFIKEIFDGRSPDEFDEETLQTINKFFENNLNVSETSRQLYIHRNTLVYRLDKLQKSTGLDLRVFEDAITSKIALMVVKYMKYMESIEY
;
A
#
# COMPACT_ATOMS: atom_id res chain seq x y z
N MET A 1 11.65 17.36 6.63
CA MET A 1 12.53 18.16 5.73
C MET A 1 12.00 18.10 4.30
N ILE A 2 12.08 19.21 3.57
CA ILE A 2 11.79 19.26 2.13
C ILE A 2 12.92 18.55 1.39
N SER A 3 12.65 17.84 0.29
CA SER A 3 13.73 17.24 -0.50
C SER A 3 14.58 18.31 -1.21
N ASN A 4 15.89 18.07 -1.32
CA ASN A 4 16.81 19.01 -1.96
C ASN A 4 16.39 19.32 -3.42
N GLN A 5 15.84 18.33 -4.14
CA GLN A 5 15.35 18.50 -5.50
C GLN A 5 14.23 19.54 -5.58
N ILE A 6 13.27 19.51 -4.66
CA ILE A 6 12.16 20.48 -4.65
C ILE A 6 12.62 21.87 -4.27
N LEU A 7 13.57 21.97 -3.32
CA LEU A 7 14.21 23.26 -3.03
C LEU A 7 14.93 23.79 -4.27
N GLN A 8 15.67 22.95 -5.01
CA GLN A 8 16.37 23.32 -6.22
C GLN A 8 15.39 23.79 -7.31
N ASP A 9 14.36 23.00 -7.59
CA ASP A 9 13.34 23.36 -8.60
C ASP A 9 12.67 24.71 -8.25
N THR A 10 12.47 24.97 -6.95
CA THR A 10 11.87 26.22 -6.47
C THR A 10 12.80 27.42 -6.74
N ILE A 11 14.07 27.32 -6.37
CA ILE A 11 15.00 28.45 -6.57
C ILE A 11 15.36 28.65 -8.05
N ASP A 12 15.42 27.58 -8.84
CA ASP A 12 15.59 27.65 -10.29
C ASP A 12 14.41 28.38 -10.95
N GLY A 13 13.18 28.09 -10.50
CA GLY A 13 12.01 28.85 -10.93
C GLY A 13 12.06 30.34 -10.59
N ILE A 14 12.48 30.67 -9.37
CA ILE A 14 12.65 32.07 -8.94
C ILE A 14 13.74 32.77 -9.79
N LYS A 15 14.89 32.11 -10.00
CA LYS A 15 15.98 32.65 -10.83
C LYS A 15 15.52 32.84 -12.28
N ALA A 16 14.76 31.92 -12.85
CA ALA A 16 14.27 32.07 -14.22
C ALA A 16 13.40 33.32 -14.41
N ILE A 17 12.62 33.69 -13.40
CA ILE A 17 11.75 34.88 -13.41
C ILE A 17 12.53 36.15 -13.12
N THR A 18 13.39 36.14 -12.07
CA THR A 18 14.00 37.34 -11.50
C THR A 18 15.43 37.62 -11.99
N ARG A 19 16.10 36.60 -12.51
CA ARG A 19 17.52 36.57 -12.88
C ARG A 19 18.46 36.82 -11.71
N ILE A 20 17.99 36.63 -10.47
CA ILE A 20 18.74 36.78 -9.25
C ILE A 20 19.14 35.42 -8.74
N ASP A 21 20.40 35.25 -8.37
CA ASP A 21 20.94 34.00 -7.82
C ASP A 21 20.62 33.85 -6.35
N LEU A 22 20.22 32.62 -5.98
CA LEU A 22 19.84 32.27 -4.62
C LEU A 22 20.48 30.94 -4.19
N CYS A 23 20.59 30.80 -2.86
CA CYS A 23 20.96 29.55 -2.24
C CYS A 23 20.09 29.29 -1.00
N VAL A 24 19.71 28.06 -0.76
CA VAL A 24 19.07 27.60 0.47
C VAL A 24 20.06 26.73 1.22
N MET A 25 20.33 27.09 2.48
CA MET A 25 21.22 26.38 3.38
C MET A 25 20.50 25.90 4.62
N ASP A 26 21.03 24.85 5.25
CA ASP A 26 20.62 24.45 6.59
C ASP A 26 21.23 25.35 7.67
N THR A 27 20.87 25.12 8.92
CA THR A 27 21.36 25.87 10.09
C THR A 27 22.84 25.64 10.38
N GLU A 28 23.47 24.62 9.79
CA GLU A 28 24.90 24.32 9.89
C GLU A 28 25.70 24.91 8.74
N GLY A 29 25.04 25.66 7.86
CA GLY A 29 25.69 26.34 6.71
C GLY A 29 26.01 25.37 5.56
N LYS A 30 25.33 24.21 5.47
CA LYS A 30 25.45 23.30 4.36
C LYS A 30 24.45 23.66 3.27
N PRO A 31 24.89 23.83 2.00
CA PRO A 31 23.98 24.12 0.91
C PRO A 31 23.07 22.91 0.60
N LEU A 32 21.78 23.15 0.55
CA LEU A 32 20.75 22.17 0.19
C LEU A 32 20.29 22.32 -1.27
N ALA A 33 20.24 23.57 -1.75
CA ALA A 33 19.96 23.94 -3.12
C ALA A 33 20.67 25.26 -3.46
N SER A 34 21.24 25.39 -4.64
CA SER A 34 21.98 26.61 -5.02
C SER A 34 21.94 26.88 -6.51
N THR A 35 21.80 28.16 -6.87
CA THR A 35 22.08 28.68 -8.20
C THR A 35 23.35 29.60 -8.20
N LEU A 36 24.01 29.70 -7.04
CA LEU A 36 25.26 30.44 -6.83
C LEU A 36 26.48 29.54 -7.07
N ASP A 37 27.56 30.14 -7.56
CA ASP A 37 28.89 29.51 -7.59
C ASP A 37 29.59 29.71 -6.25
N ALA A 38 30.44 28.76 -5.83
CA ALA A 38 31.33 28.86 -4.64
C ALA A 38 30.63 29.21 -3.30
N VAL A 39 29.54 28.48 -2.98
CA VAL A 39 28.70 28.73 -1.80
C VAL A 39 29.37 28.40 -0.47
N GLU A 40 30.43 27.60 -0.46
CA GLU A 40 31.14 27.18 0.77
C GLU A 40 31.83 28.36 1.50
N GLU A 41 32.14 29.45 0.78
CA GLU A 41 32.77 30.64 1.35
C GLU A 41 31.88 31.39 2.35
N TYR A 42 30.55 31.17 2.29
CA TYR A 42 29.57 31.89 3.14
C TYR A 42 29.16 31.11 4.39
N LYS A 43 29.74 29.95 4.63
CA LYS A 43 29.37 29.10 5.77
C LYS A 43 29.51 29.80 7.12
N GLU A 44 30.64 30.49 7.34
CA GLU A 44 30.87 31.22 8.62
C GLU A 44 29.85 32.35 8.80
N ALA A 45 29.55 33.10 7.74
CA ALA A 45 28.57 34.18 7.78
C ALA A 45 27.15 33.64 8.08
N VAL A 46 26.80 32.47 7.53
CA VAL A 46 25.53 31.81 7.79
C VAL A 46 25.43 31.39 9.25
N LEU A 47 26.48 30.82 9.84
CA LEU A 47 26.47 30.38 11.24
C LEU A 47 26.31 31.59 12.19
N VAL A 48 27.01 32.69 11.94
CA VAL A 48 26.87 33.93 12.74
C VAL A 48 25.46 34.53 12.59
N PHE A 49 24.90 34.50 11.37
CA PHE A 49 23.53 34.99 11.13
C PHE A 49 22.50 34.09 11.78
N ALA A 50 22.69 32.75 11.77
CA ALA A 50 21.78 31.80 12.42
C ALA A 50 21.57 32.14 13.90
N GLU A 51 22.62 32.50 14.63
CA GLU A 51 22.59 32.87 16.04
C GLU A 51 22.06 34.27 16.31
N SER A 52 22.04 35.16 15.31
CA SER A 52 21.59 36.55 15.45
C SER A 52 20.08 36.64 15.73
N LEU A 53 19.62 37.75 16.30
CA LEU A 53 18.19 38.02 16.50
C LEU A 53 17.51 38.59 15.23
N ALA A 54 18.27 38.93 14.21
CA ALA A 54 17.75 39.51 12.98
C ALA A 54 17.05 38.46 12.11
N GLU A 55 15.90 38.79 11.56
CA GLU A 55 15.17 37.91 10.59
C GLU A 55 15.79 38.01 9.18
N SER A 56 16.42 39.17 8.87
CA SER A 56 17.15 39.37 7.63
C SER A 56 18.36 40.26 7.89
N GLN A 57 19.42 40.11 7.09
CA GLN A 57 20.66 40.88 7.20
C GLN A 57 21.36 41.01 5.84
N ALA A 58 21.91 42.17 5.52
CA ALA A 58 22.81 42.35 4.39
C ALA A 58 24.27 42.24 4.86
N LEU A 59 25.07 41.41 4.20
CA LEU A 59 26.48 41.22 4.51
C LEU A 59 27.26 40.83 3.25
N GLN A 60 28.38 41.57 2.98
CA GLN A 60 29.33 41.23 1.91
C GLN A 60 28.72 41.03 0.52
N GLY A 61 27.75 41.87 0.14
CA GLY A 61 27.11 41.80 -1.17
C GLY A 61 25.99 40.75 -1.28
N TYR A 62 25.57 40.19 -0.16
CA TYR A 62 24.48 39.23 -0.07
C TYR A 62 23.45 39.62 0.95
N GLN A 63 22.23 39.18 0.73
CA GLN A 63 21.14 39.31 1.69
C GLN A 63 20.74 37.92 2.22
N PHE A 64 20.61 37.83 3.53
CA PHE A 64 20.30 36.62 4.30
C PHE A 64 18.88 36.70 4.85
N PHE A 65 18.13 35.63 4.78
CA PHE A 65 16.77 35.54 5.31
C PHE A 65 16.59 34.23 6.07
N LYS A 66 15.95 34.28 7.24
CA LYS A 66 15.59 33.10 8.03
C LYS A 66 14.26 32.56 7.63
N VAL A 67 14.15 31.22 7.63
CA VAL A 67 12.91 30.46 7.44
C VAL A 67 12.69 29.57 8.66
N PHE A 68 11.57 29.75 9.32
CA PHE A 68 11.27 29.05 10.58
C PHE A 68 10.20 27.97 10.40
N ASP A 69 10.32 26.86 11.15
CA ASP A 69 9.22 25.94 11.44
C ASP A 69 8.68 26.27 12.84
N GLU A 70 7.51 26.91 12.89
CA GLU A 70 6.98 27.50 14.14
C GLU A 70 8.00 28.50 14.75
N ASN A 71 8.75 28.07 15.77
CA ASN A 71 9.77 28.88 16.44
C ASN A 71 11.19 28.34 16.23
N GLN A 72 11.38 27.29 15.44
CA GLN A 72 12.68 26.69 15.18
C GLN A 72 13.18 27.13 13.81
N LEU A 73 14.43 27.65 13.77
CA LEU A 73 15.09 27.98 12.51
C LEU A 73 15.40 26.70 11.73
N GLU A 74 14.91 26.59 10.48
CA GLU A 74 15.08 25.40 9.63
C GLU A 74 16.00 25.67 8.45
N TYR A 75 15.82 26.82 7.78
CA TYR A 75 16.62 27.17 6.61
C TYR A 75 17.08 28.63 6.66
N ILE A 76 18.18 28.89 5.96
CA ILE A 76 18.67 30.23 5.67
C ILE A 76 18.76 30.38 4.15
N ILE A 77 18.20 31.47 3.63
CA ILE A 77 18.25 31.81 2.21
C ILE A 77 19.25 32.93 2.01
N LEU A 78 20.17 32.71 1.09
CA LEU A 78 21.13 33.69 0.61
C LEU A 78 20.69 34.17 -0.77
N VAL A 79 20.77 35.49 -0.99
CA VAL A 79 20.45 36.11 -2.27
C VAL A 79 21.56 37.05 -2.64
N LYS A 80 22.08 36.98 -3.87
CA LYS A 80 23.21 37.80 -4.33
C LYS A 80 22.75 39.20 -4.70
N GLY A 81 23.33 40.20 -4.06
CA GLY A 81 23.09 41.62 -4.29
C GLY A 81 22.56 42.35 -3.05
N GLU A 82 22.56 43.71 -3.11
CA GLU A 82 22.17 44.58 -1.98
C GLU A 82 21.06 45.58 -2.35
N THR A 83 20.49 45.49 -3.56
CA THR A 83 19.43 46.40 -4.00
C THR A 83 18.08 46.06 -3.37
N ASP A 84 17.16 47.02 -3.35
CA ASP A 84 15.80 46.81 -2.85
C ASP A 84 15.05 45.67 -3.60
N ASP A 85 15.29 45.54 -4.89
CA ASP A 85 14.72 44.47 -5.69
C ASP A 85 15.23 43.10 -5.21
N VAL A 86 16.51 42.96 -4.89
CA VAL A 86 17.12 41.74 -4.34
C VAL A 86 16.52 41.41 -2.99
N TYR A 87 16.32 42.42 -2.12
CA TYR A 87 15.67 42.25 -0.84
C TYR A 87 14.24 41.71 -1.01
N MET A 88 13.47 42.26 -1.93
CA MET A 88 12.10 41.82 -2.20
C MET A 88 12.08 40.39 -2.71
N VAL A 89 12.98 40.01 -3.62
CA VAL A 89 13.09 38.64 -4.15
C VAL A 89 13.47 37.66 -3.03
N GLY A 90 14.44 38.03 -2.19
CA GLY A 90 14.84 37.21 -1.04
C GLY A 90 13.70 36.97 -0.06
N LYS A 91 12.92 38.01 0.24
CA LYS A 91 11.76 37.93 1.11
C LYS A 91 10.64 37.07 0.51
N MET A 92 10.41 37.17 -0.81
CA MET A 92 9.48 36.28 -1.53
C MET A 92 9.95 34.82 -1.54
N ALA A 93 11.25 34.60 -1.75
CA ALA A 93 11.83 33.26 -1.70
C ALA A 93 11.69 32.64 -0.29
N ALA A 94 11.96 33.38 0.77
CA ALA A 94 11.78 32.96 2.14
C ALA A 94 10.32 32.61 2.43
N PHE A 95 9.37 33.43 2.00
CA PHE A 95 7.95 33.17 2.12
C PHE A 95 7.53 31.93 1.34
N GLN A 96 8.04 31.72 0.13
CA GLN A 96 7.74 30.54 -0.68
C GLN A 96 8.28 29.25 -0.02
N VAL A 97 9.53 29.27 0.45
CA VAL A 97 10.13 28.12 1.15
C VAL A 97 9.39 27.86 2.47
N GLN A 98 8.95 28.90 3.18
CA GLN A 98 8.11 28.79 4.37
C GLN A 98 6.78 28.06 4.08
N ASN A 99 6.09 28.45 3.00
CA ASN A 99 4.83 27.79 2.59
C ASN A 99 5.07 26.33 2.18
N LEU A 100 6.17 26.05 1.48
CA LEU A 100 6.55 24.67 1.16
C LEU A 100 6.80 23.84 2.43
N LEU A 101 7.49 24.39 3.42
CA LEU A 101 7.76 23.71 4.69
C LEU A 101 6.47 23.35 5.41
N ILE A 102 5.53 24.29 5.52
CA ILE A 102 4.21 24.06 6.12
C ILE A 102 3.45 22.96 5.36
N ALA A 103 3.40 23.02 4.03
CA ALA A 103 2.70 22.05 3.21
C ALA A 103 3.31 20.62 3.33
N TYR A 104 4.65 20.54 3.39
CA TYR A 104 5.35 19.27 3.59
C TYR A 104 5.09 18.68 4.97
N LYS A 105 5.09 19.50 6.02
CA LYS A 105 4.80 19.09 7.39
C LYS A 105 3.36 18.55 7.49
N GLU A 106 2.40 19.30 6.95
CA GLU A 106 1.00 18.87 6.93
C GLU A 106 0.81 17.53 6.22
N ARG A 107 1.48 17.35 5.06
CA ARG A 107 1.44 16.09 4.31
C ARG A 107 2.07 14.94 5.10
N PHE A 108 3.23 15.17 5.74
CA PHE A 108 3.90 14.17 6.57
C PHE A 108 3.05 13.78 7.78
N ASP A 109 2.41 14.75 8.42
CA ASP A 109 1.52 14.50 9.56
C ASP A 109 0.28 13.70 9.15
N LYS A 110 -0.30 13.98 7.97
CA LYS A 110 -1.41 13.20 7.39
C LYS A 110 -0.98 11.76 7.09
N ASP A 111 0.18 11.57 6.45
CA ASP A 111 0.71 10.24 6.14
C ASP A 111 0.97 9.42 7.41
N ASN A 112 1.63 10.02 8.40
CA ASN A 112 1.87 9.39 9.71
C ASN A 112 0.57 9.07 10.46
N PHE A 113 -0.41 9.96 10.40
CA PHE A 113 -1.72 9.69 10.99
C PHE A 113 -2.39 8.48 10.36
N ILE A 114 -2.43 8.42 9.02
CA ILE A 114 -3.03 7.30 8.29
C ILE A 114 -2.27 5.99 8.56
N LYS A 115 -0.93 5.99 8.57
CA LYS A 115 -0.14 4.80 8.90
C LYS A 115 -0.45 4.26 10.30
N ASN A 116 -0.46 5.13 11.30
CA ASN A 116 -0.78 4.74 12.67
C ASN A 116 -2.24 4.27 12.82
N LEU A 117 -3.16 4.87 12.07
CA LEU A 117 -4.56 4.44 12.03
C LEU A 117 -4.70 3.03 11.42
N LEU A 118 -4.06 2.75 10.30
CA LEU A 118 -4.05 1.44 9.65
C LEU A 118 -3.50 0.35 10.58
N LEU A 119 -2.42 0.66 11.29
CA LEU A 119 -1.75 -0.26 12.21
C LEU A 119 -2.43 -0.40 13.58
N ASP A 120 -3.54 0.31 13.81
CA ASP A 120 -4.31 0.29 15.07
C ASP A 120 -3.49 0.80 16.28
N ASN A 121 -2.58 1.76 16.04
CA ASN A 121 -1.66 2.33 17.02
C ASN A 121 -2.20 3.60 17.71
N LEU A 122 -3.47 3.96 17.48
CA LEU A 122 -4.07 5.18 18.01
C LEU A 122 -5.23 4.87 18.96
N LEU A 123 -5.30 5.61 20.04
CA LEU A 123 -6.49 5.61 20.90
C LEU A 123 -7.65 6.32 20.20
N LEU A 124 -8.87 5.92 20.49
CA LEU A 124 -10.08 6.49 19.87
C LEU A 124 -10.14 8.01 19.97
N VAL A 125 -9.79 8.56 21.12
CA VAL A 125 -9.75 10.02 21.35
C VAL A 125 -8.74 10.71 20.43
N ASP A 126 -7.56 10.09 20.26
CA ASP A 126 -6.50 10.63 19.41
C ASP A 126 -6.90 10.58 17.92
N ILE A 127 -7.64 9.55 17.50
CA ILE A 127 -8.13 9.44 16.12
C ILE A 127 -8.97 10.68 15.77
N TYR A 128 -9.96 11.01 16.60
CA TYR A 128 -10.85 12.15 16.31
C TYR A 128 -10.15 13.50 16.45
N ASN A 129 -9.29 13.68 17.48
CA ASN A 129 -8.54 14.92 17.69
C ASN A 129 -7.58 15.21 16.55
N ARG A 130 -6.81 14.20 16.12
CA ARG A 130 -5.85 14.34 15.00
C ARG A 130 -6.57 14.51 13.67
N ALA A 131 -7.64 13.75 13.41
CA ALA A 131 -8.45 13.92 12.20
C ALA A 131 -8.97 15.36 12.08
N LYS A 132 -9.49 15.94 13.17
CA LYS A 132 -9.95 17.33 13.21
C LYS A 132 -8.81 18.33 12.95
N LYS A 133 -7.63 18.14 13.58
CA LYS A 133 -6.45 19.00 13.37
C LYS A 133 -5.96 18.95 11.92
N LEU A 134 -6.01 17.76 11.29
CA LEU A 134 -5.55 17.54 9.93
C LEU A 134 -6.64 17.77 8.85
N HIS A 135 -7.80 18.28 9.25
CA HIS A 135 -8.95 18.53 8.37
C HIS A 135 -9.38 17.26 7.58
N ILE A 136 -9.36 16.10 8.25
CA ILE A 136 -9.81 14.83 7.70
C ILE A 136 -11.24 14.56 8.20
N GLU A 137 -12.16 14.36 7.27
CA GLU A 137 -13.56 14.05 7.60
C GLU A 137 -13.66 12.66 8.23
N THR A 138 -14.41 12.54 9.34
CA THR A 138 -14.52 11.31 10.14
C THR A 138 -15.63 10.39 9.67
N ASP A 139 -16.75 10.96 9.21
CA ASP A 139 -17.99 10.25 8.86
C ASP A 139 -18.14 10.12 7.34
N VAL A 140 -17.12 9.54 6.72
CA VAL A 140 -17.04 9.31 5.28
C VAL A 140 -16.82 7.83 5.03
N ARG A 141 -17.55 7.28 4.06
CA ARG A 141 -17.39 5.88 3.64
C ARG A 141 -16.02 5.67 3.00
N ARG A 142 -15.29 4.68 3.49
CA ARG A 142 -13.95 4.34 2.98
C ARG A 142 -13.79 2.84 2.78
N CYS A 143 -12.89 2.47 1.88
CA CYS A 143 -12.43 1.10 1.71
C CYS A 143 -10.90 1.11 1.57
N VAL A 144 -10.24 0.15 2.19
CA VAL A 144 -8.78 0.01 2.10
C VAL A 144 -8.42 -1.03 1.05
N PHE A 145 -7.52 -0.63 0.15
CA PHE A 145 -6.89 -1.49 -0.84
C PHE A 145 -5.43 -1.70 -0.48
N ILE A 146 -4.96 -2.92 -0.69
CA ILE A 146 -3.54 -3.28 -0.64
C ILE A 146 -3.14 -3.68 -2.05
N VAL A 147 -2.11 -3.02 -2.57
CA VAL A 147 -1.48 -3.33 -3.85
C VAL A 147 -0.11 -3.91 -3.55
N GLU A 148 0.06 -5.19 -3.78
CA GLU A 148 1.32 -5.87 -3.58
C GLU A 148 2.10 -5.91 -4.89
N THR A 149 3.35 -5.42 -4.86
CA THR A 149 4.29 -5.45 -5.97
C THR A 149 5.30 -6.58 -5.78
N LYS A 150 5.84 -7.13 -6.87
CA LYS A 150 6.88 -8.17 -6.79
C LYS A 150 8.26 -7.63 -6.40
N ASN A 151 8.52 -6.37 -6.71
CA ASN A 151 9.80 -5.73 -6.46
C ASN A 151 9.73 -4.88 -5.20
N ASP A 152 10.73 -5.04 -4.34
CA ASP A 152 10.89 -4.19 -3.16
C ASP A 152 11.11 -2.73 -3.61
N ARG A 153 10.39 -1.78 -3.01
CA ARG A 153 10.47 -0.33 -3.26
C ARG A 153 10.28 0.06 -4.73
N ASP A 154 9.25 -0.46 -5.37
CA ASP A 154 8.90 -0.03 -6.72
C ASP A 154 8.33 1.41 -6.69
N ASN A 155 9.24 2.40 -6.75
CA ASN A 155 8.89 3.82 -6.75
C ASN A 155 7.98 4.17 -7.94
N ASN A 156 8.13 3.49 -9.08
CA ASN A 156 7.31 3.73 -10.26
C ASN A 156 5.86 3.28 -10.00
N ALA A 157 5.67 2.10 -9.38
CA ALA A 157 4.35 1.61 -9.02
C ALA A 157 3.66 2.55 -8.01
N PHE A 158 4.39 3.04 -6.99
CA PHE A 158 3.86 3.98 -6.02
C PHE A 158 3.42 5.30 -6.66
N GLU A 159 4.26 5.90 -7.50
CA GLU A 159 3.93 7.15 -8.19
C GLU A 159 2.80 6.94 -9.21
N THR A 160 2.74 5.79 -9.90
CA THR A 160 1.61 5.47 -10.80
C THR A 160 0.29 5.42 -10.04
N VAL A 161 0.21 4.68 -8.92
CA VAL A 161 -1.00 4.65 -8.07
C VAL A 161 -1.35 6.04 -7.58
N ARG A 162 -0.35 6.82 -7.16
CA ARG A 162 -0.53 8.19 -6.71
C ARG A 162 -1.09 9.11 -7.80
N ASN A 163 -0.61 8.99 -9.03
CA ASN A 163 -1.08 9.80 -10.16
C ASN A 163 -2.54 9.48 -10.52
N ILE A 164 -2.95 8.22 -10.38
CA ILE A 164 -4.35 7.80 -10.63
C ILE A 164 -5.31 8.46 -9.61
N PHE A 165 -4.92 8.53 -8.32
CA PHE A 165 -5.84 8.89 -7.24
C PHE A 165 -5.56 10.25 -6.57
N SER A 166 -4.41 10.91 -6.77
CA SER A 166 -3.98 12.03 -5.93
C SER A 166 -4.52 13.42 -6.28
N ALA A 167 -5.01 13.64 -7.49
CA ALA A 167 -5.19 15.04 -7.95
C ALA A 167 -6.51 15.71 -7.54
N LYS A 168 -7.56 14.95 -7.16
CA LYS A 168 -8.90 15.51 -6.88
C LYS A 168 -9.72 14.72 -5.84
N THR A 169 -9.13 13.74 -5.16
CA THR A 169 -9.86 12.83 -4.28
C THR A 169 -9.44 13.01 -2.81
N ARG A 170 -10.33 12.64 -1.89
CA ARG A 170 -10.05 12.55 -0.46
C ARG A 170 -9.40 11.20 -0.11
N ASP A 171 -8.73 10.60 -1.08
CA ASP A 171 -8.04 9.33 -0.94
C ASP A 171 -6.67 9.53 -0.29
N PHE A 172 -6.22 8.55 0.49
CA PHE A 172 -4.88 8.55 1.06
C PHE A 172 -4.08 7.39 0.47
N ILE A 173 -2.86 7.69 0.04
CA ILE A 173 -1.94 6.69 -0.49
C ILE A 173 -0.69 6.71 0.38
N THR A 174 -0.36 5.56 0.93
CA THR A 174 0.79 5.38 1.82
C THR A 174 1.43 4.00 1.59
N ALA A 175 2.56 3.76 2.21
CA ALA A 175 3.20 2.45 2.27
C ALA A 175 3.47 2.11 3.74
N VAL A 176 3.08 0.92 4.18
CA VAL A 176 3.33 0.43 5.53
C VAL A 176 4.60 -0.42 5.57
N ASP A 177 4.94 -1.05 4.46
CA ASP A 177 6.15 -1.83 4.24
C ASP A 177 6.71 -1.60 2.82
N GLU A 178 7.77 -2.32 2.47
CA GLU A 178 8.49 -2.13 1.20
C GLU A 178 7.76 -2.72 -0.02
N LYS A 179 6.79 -3.61 0.18
CA LYS A 179 6.09 -4.37 -0.88
C LYS A 179 4.67 -3.91 -1.13
N ASN A 180 4.06 -3.25 -0.14
CA ASN A 180 2.64 -2.96 -0.14
C ASN A 180 2.36 -1.47 -0.24
N ILE A 181 1.68 -1.08 -1.31
CA ILE A 181 1.09 0.23 -1.47
C ILE A 181 -0.34 0.16 -0.93
N ILE A 182 -0.68 1.07 -0.02
CA ILE A 182 -1.98 1.13 0.63
C ILE A 182 -2.75 2.33 0.10
N LEU A 183 -3.93 2.08 -0.45
CA LEU A 183 -4.89 3.11 -0.85
C LEU A 183 -6.08 3.07 0.11
N VAL A 184 -6.30 4.15 0.85
CA VAL A 184 -7.53 4.37 1.62
C VAL A 184 -8.45 5.22 0.76
N LYS A 185 -9.38 4.57 0.07
CA LYS A 185 -10.26 5.19 -0.92
C LYS A 185 -11.55 5.67 -0.30
N GLU A 186 -11.97 6.92 -0.60
CA GLU A 186 -13.33 7.39 -0.36
C GLU A 186 -14.31 6.65 -1.29
N VAL A 187 -15.42 6.16 -0.71
CA VAL A 187 -16.49 5.47 -1.43
C VAL A 187 -17.70 6.38 -1.51
N LYS A 188 -18.03 6.87 -2.69
CA LYS A 188 -19.13 7.79 -2.91
C LYS A 188 -20.48 7.13 -2.64
N ASN A 189 -21.49 7.95 -2.42
CA ASN A 189 -22.86 7.47 -2.29
C ASN A 189 -23.31 6.80 -3.59
N GLY A 190 -23.85 5.58 -3.47
CA GLY A 190 -24.25 4.76 -4.63
C GLY A 190 -23.16 3.82 -5.14
N GLU A 191 -21.88 4.03 -4.79
CA GLU A 191 -20.83 3.07 -5.10
C GLU A 191 -20.88 1.87 -4.14
N GLY A 192 -20.65 0.67 -4.68
CA GLY A 192 -20.62 -0.60 -3.96
C GLY A 192 -19.40 -1.43 -4.31
N TYR A 193 -19.45 -2.72 -4.00
CA TYR A 193 -18.32 -3.64 -4.20
C TYR A 193 -17.98 -3.90 -5.68
N ASP A 194 -18.93 -3.71 -6.60
CA ASP A 194 -18.67 -3.87 -8.03
C ASP A 194 -17.82 -2.72 -8.58
N GLU A 195 -18.07 -1.48 -8.14
CA GLU A 195 -17.24 -0.31 -8.44
C GLU A 195 -15.85 -0.43 -7.82
N LEU A 196 -15.75 -0.94 -6.60
CA LEU A 196 -14.45 -1.21 -5.96
C LEU A 196 -13.68 -2.30 -6.71
N THR A 197 -14.35 -3.33 -7.21
CA THR A 197 -13.72 -4.36 -8.05
C THR A 197 -13.19 -3.77 -9.36
N LYS A 198 -13.95 -2.88 -10.02
CA LYS A 198 -13.49 -2.16 -11.20
C LYS A 198 -12.28 -1.26 -10.89
N THR A 199 -12.31 -0.56 -9.76
CA THR A 199 -11.17 0.26 -9.30
C THR A 199 -9.92 -0.60 -9.11
N ALA A 200 -10.05 -1.76 -8.45
CA ALA A 200 -8.94 -2.70 -8.29
C ALA A 200 -8.39 -3.20 -9.65
N GLN A 201 -9.28 -3.48 -10.61
CA GLN A 201 -8.88 -3.91 -11.95
C GLN A 201 -8.12 -2.80 -12.69
N VAL A 202 -8.57 -1.55 -12.60
CA VAL A 202 -7.85 -0.39 -13.17
C VAL A 202 -6.44 -0.28 -12.61
N ILE A 203 -6.25 -0.47 -11.29
CA ILE A 203 -4.92 -0.47 -10.67
C ILE A 203 -4.05 -1.57 -11.27
N VAL A 204 -4.58 -2.80 -11.38
CA VAL A 204 -3.85 -3.94 -11.98
C VAL A 204 -3.45 -3.64 -13.42
N ASP A 205 -4.38 -3.15 -14.25
CA ASP A 205 -4.15 -2.91 -15.66
C ASP A 205 -3.12 -1.80 -15.89
N MET A 206 -3.21 -0.71 -15.14
CA MET A 206 -2.27 0.42 -15.21
C MET A 206 -0.86 0.01 -14.79
N LEU A 207 -0.72 -0.70 -13.64
CA LEU A 207 0.59 -1.13 -13.16
C LEU A 207 1.22 -2.20 -14.06
N ASN A 208 0.43 -3.10 -14.63
CA ASN A 208 0.94 -4.06 -15.61
C ASN A 208 1.41 -3.37 -16.90
N THR A 209 0.76 -2.29 -17.32
CA THR A 209 1.04 -1.62 -18.61
C THR A 209 2.13 -0.57 -18.45
N GLU A 210 2.04 0.32 -17.45
CA GLU A 210 2.94 1.46 -17.32
C GLU A 210 4.19 1.13 -16.50
N ALA A 211 4.04 0.38 -15.41
CA ALA A 211 5.15 0.00 -14.55
C ALA A 211 5.76 -1.37 -14.92
N MET A 212 5.17 -2.11 -15.88
CA MET A 212 5.57 -3.47 -16.28
C MET A 212 5.70 -4.44 -15.10
N THR A 213 4.94 -4.20 -14.03
CA THR A 213 5.02 -4.94 -12.76
C THR A 213 3.74 -5.75 -12.56
N LYS A 214 3.90 -7.08 -12.39
CA LYS A 214 2.76 -7.93 -11.99
C LYS A 214 2.38 -7.64 -10.54
N VAL A 215 1.13 -7.29 -10.32
CA VAL A 215 0.62 -6.93 -9.02
C VAL A 215 -0.60 -7.75 -8.63
N HIS A 216 -0.79 -7.89 -7.32
CA HIS A 216 -2.04 -8.37 -6.74
C HIS A 216 -2.69 -7.23 -5.97
N VAL A 217 -4.00 -7.09 -6.11
CA VAL A 217 -4.78 -6.07 -5.42
C VAL A 217 -5.84 -6.76 -4.57
N ALA A 218 -5.80 -6.51 -3.27
CA ALA A 218 -6.85 -6.96 -2.35
C ALA A 218 -7.53 -5.77 -1.68
N PHE A 219 -8.81 -5.88 -1.33
CA PHE A 219 -9.52 -4.84 -0.61
C PHE A 219 -10.48 -5.40 0.44
N GLY A 220 -10.62 -4.61 1.53
CA GLY A 220 -11.46 -4.92 2.68
C GLY A 220 -12.93 -4.60 2.47
N THR A 221 -13.68 -4.48 3.56
CA THR A 221 -15.07 -4.02 3.53
C THR A 221 -15.14 -2.49 3.56
N ILE A 222 -16.29 -1.98 3.05
CA ILE A 222 -16.62 -0.56 3.18
C ILE A 222 -16.92 -0.26 4.64
N VAL A 223 -16.26 0.76 5.18
CA VAL A 223 -16.46 1.26 6.54
C VAL A 223 -17.05 2.67 6.49
N ASN A 224 -17.81 3.08 7.50
CA ASN A 224 -18.54 4.35 7.51
C ASN A 224 -17.81 5.44 8.30
N GLU A 225 -16.94 5.07 9.22
CA GLU A 225 -16.23 6.00 10.10
C GLU A 225 -14.71 5.77 10.01
N ILE A 226 -13.95 6.84 10.24
CA ILE A 226 -12.49 6.79 10.16
C ILE A 226 -11.87 5.80 11.14
N LYS A 227 -12.44 5.64 12.34
CA LYS A 227 -11.96 4.68 13.35
C LYS A 227 -11.98 3.22 12.88
N GLU A 228 -12.81 2.89 11.88
CA GLU A 228 -12.96 1.55 11.36
C GLU A 228 -12.00 1.24 10.20
N VAL A 229 -11.20 2.20 9.76
CA VAL A 229 -10.26 2.04 8.64
C VAL A 229 -9.25 0.92 8.92
N SER A 230 -8.79 0.76 10.18
CA SER A 230 -7.91 -0.35 10.58
C SER A 230 -8.57 -1.72 10.38
N ARG A 231 -9.88 -1.83 10.59
CA ARG A 231 -10.62 -3.06 10.29
C ARG A 231 -10.58 -3.38 8.78
N SER A 232 -10.91 -2.41 7.93
CA SER A 232 -10.87 -2.60 6.47
C SER A 232 -9.46 -2.98 5.98
N TYR A 233 -8.41 -2.43 6.60
CA TYR A 233 -7.03 -2.79 6.31
C TYR A 233 -6.70 -4.25 6.72
N LYS A 234 -7.07 -4.68 7.93
CA LYS A 234 -6.87 -6.06 8.40
C LYS A 234 -7.60 -7.07 7.49
N GLU A 235 -8.80 -6.70 7.04
CA GLU A 235 -9.59 -7.49 6.09
C GLU A 235 -8.93 -7.55 4.70
N ALA A 236 -8.41 -6.43 4.19
CA ALA A 236 -7.67 -6.39 2.93
C ALA A 236 -6.41 -7.25 2.99
N LYS A 237 -5.67 -7.21 4.12
CA LYS A 237 -4.49 -8.06 4.35
C LYS A 237 -4.86 -9.54 4.35
N MET A 238 -5.91 -9.91 5.08
CA MET A 238 -6.42 -11.28 5.05
C MET A 238 -6.85 -11.69 3.64
N ALA A 239 -7.48 -10.79 2.89
CA ALA A 239 -7.89 -11.07 1.51
C ALA A 239 -6.67 -11.33 0.61
N MET A 240 -5.58 -10.59 0.79
CA MET A 240 -4.33 -10.82 0.07
C MET A 240 -3.76 -12.20 0.35
N ASP A 241 -3.63 -12.59 1.62
CA ASP A 241 -3.06 -13.88 2.02
C ASP A 241 -3.94 -15.05 1.56
N VAL A 242 -5.26 -14.97 1.82
CA VAL A 242 -6.24 -15.98 1.37
C VAL A 242 -6.25 -16.11 -0.15
N GLY A 243 -6.08 -14.97 -0.86
CA GLY A 243 -5.96 -14.94 -2.30
C GLY A 243 -4.76 -15.74 -2.81
N LYS A 244 -3.60 -15.54 -2.22
CA LYS A 244 -2.36 -16.28 -2.56
C LYS A 244 -2.52 -17.80 -2.35
N ILE A 245 -3.19 -18.19 -1.29
CA ILE A 245 -3.37 -19.61 -0.94
C ILE A 245 -4.37 -20.31 -1.87
N PHE A 246 -5.55 -19.70 -2.06
CA PHE A 246 -6.69 -20.39 -2.67
C PHE A 246 -7.01 -19.93 -4.09
N TYR A 247 -6.55 -18.73 -4.49
CA TYR A 247 -6.88 -18.09 -5.76
C TYR A 247 -5.65 -17.49 -6.45
N PRO A 248 -4.55 -18.26 -6.66
CA PRO A 248 -3.27 -17.73 -7.16
C PRO A 248 -3.37 -17.09 -8.55
N ASP A 249 -4.38 -17.50 -9.34
CA ASP A 249 -4.60 -16.97 -10.68
C ASP A 249 -5.39 -15.65 -10.71
N LYS A 250 -5.89 -15.20 -9.55
CA LYS A 250 -6.67 -13.96 -9.45
C LYS A 250 -5.80 -12.80 -9.02
N ASN A 251 -5.74 -11.76 -9.82
CA ASN A 251 -5.03 -10.53 -9.49
C ASN A 251 -5.85 -9.58 -8.60
N VAL A 252 -7.18 -9.74 -8.53
CA VAL A 252 -8.07 -8.92 -7.71
C VAL A 252 -8.84 -9.79 -6.74
N ILE A 253 -8.72 -9.51 -5.45
CA ILE A 253 -9.33 -10.27 -4.36
C ILE A 253 -10.13 -9.33 -3.43
N ALA A 254 -11.44 -9.55 -3.35
CA ALA A 254 -12.31 -8.86 -2.40
C ALA A 254 -12.50 -9.68 -1.13
N TYR A 255 -12.35 -9.08 0.04
CA TYR A 255 -12.59 -9.76 1.32
C TYR A 255 -13.99 -10.38 1.41
N SER A 256 -15.01 -9.68 0.90
CA SER A 256 -16.39 -10.16 0.88
C SER A 256 -16.62 -11.42 0.02
N ARG A 257 -15.66 -11.77 -0.86
CA ARG A 257 -15.76 -12.92 -1.77
C ARG A 257 -14.85 -14.10 -1.39
N LEU A 258 -14.23 -14.07 -0.20
CA LEU A 258 -13.32 -15.13 0.25
C LEU A 258 -14.03 -16.45 0.60
N GLY A 259 -15.33 -16.40 0.94
CA GLY A 259 -16.11 -17.58 1.30
C GLY A 259 -15.47 -18.38 2.44
N ILE A 260 -15.42 -19.71 2.27
CA ILE A 260 -14.86 -20.63 3.26
C ILE A 260 -13.35 -20.47 3.47
N GLY A 261 -12.61 -19.92 2.48
CA GLY A 261 -11.18 -19.69 2.61
C GLY A 261 -10.84 -18.79 3.80
N ARG A 262 -11.69 -17.80 4.10
CA ARG A 262 -11.56 -16.94 5.27
C ARG A 262 -11.64 -17.69 6.60
N LEU A 263 -12.52 -18.69 6.70
CA LEU A 263 -12.67 -19.49 7.91
C LEU A 263 -11.45 -20.40 8.09
N ILE A 264 -11.01 -21.05 7.02
CA ILE A 264 -9.84 -21.95 7.06
C ILE A 264 -8.57 -21.20 7.45
N TYR A 265 -8.35 -19.99 6.91
CA TYR A 265 -7.20 -19.16 7.23
C TYR A 265 -7.10 -18.79 8.73
N GLN A 266 -8.22 -18.79 9.45
CA GLN A 266 -8.27 -18.49 10.89
C GLN A 266 -8.14 -19.72 11.77
N LEU A 267 -8.05 -20.93 11.22
CA LEU A 267 -7.93 -22.15 12.00
C LEU A 267 -6.51 -22.28 12.58
N PRO A 268 -6.36 -22.64 13.86
CA PRO A 268 -5.07 -22.96 14.42
C PRO A 268 -4.43 -24.18 13.73
N LEU A 269 -3.13 -24.10 13.39
CA LEU A 269 -2.40 -25.19 12.74
C LEU A 269 -2.53 -26.56 13.46
N PRO A 270 -2.48 -26.64 14.80
CA PRO A 270 -2.70 -27.91 15.50
C PRO A 270 -4.07 -28.54 15.19
N LEU A 271 -5.13 -27.72 15.09
CA LEU A 271 -6.46 -28.19 14.73
C LEU A 271 -6.49 -28.68 13.28
N CYS A 272 -5.82 -27.98 12.36
CA CYS A 272 -5.69 -28.42 10.97
C CYS A 272 -4.99 -29.78 10.86
N LYS A 273 -3.87 -29.98 11.58
CA LYS A 273 -3.12 -31.24 11.61
C LYS A 273 -3.96 -32.40 12.16
N MET A 274 -4.71 -32.14 13.24
CA MET A 274 -5.62 -33.12 13.84
C MET A 274 -6.71 -33.54 12.86
N PHE A 275 -7.38 -32.56 12.24
CA PHE A 275 -8.45 -32.80 11.26
C PHE A 275 -7.95 -33.63 10.06
N ILE A 276 -6.80 -33.31 9.49
CA ILE A 276 -6.23 -34.05 8.35
C ILE A 276 -5.91 -35.49 8.75
N LYS A 277 -5.34 -35.69 9.96
CA LYS A 277 -5.02 -37.02 10.47
C LYS A 277 -6.27 -37.88 10.65
N GLU A 278 -7.37 -37.31 11.15
CA GLU A 278 -8.66 -38.02 11.34
C GLU A 278 -9.30 -38.39 10.02
N ILE A 279 -9.32 -37.47 9.03
CA ILE A 279 -9.97 -37.69 7.74
C ILE A 279 -9.24 -38.72 6.89
N PHE A 280 -7.90 -38.72 6.90
CA PHE A 280 -7.11 -39.57 6.01
C PHE A 280 -6.41 -40.75 6.72
N ASP A 281 -6.80 -41.07 7.96
CA ASP A 281 -6.26 -42.18 8.76
C ASP A 281 -4.71 -42.20 8.77
N GLY A 282 -4.13 -41.02 8.95
CA GLY A 282 -2.67 -40.84 9.00
C GLY A 282 -1.97 -40.78 7.64
N ARG A 283 -2.68 -40.92 6.53
CA ARG A 283 -2.16 -40.63 5.18
C ARG A 283 -2.24 -39.14 4.89
N SER A 284 -1.32 -38.62 4.08
CA SER A 284 -1.36 -37.21 3.69
C SER A 284 -1.98 -37.03 2.30
N PRO A 285 -2.88 -36.05 2.09
CA PRO A 285 -3.29 -35.65 0.74
C PRO A 285 -2.11 -35.17 -0.13
N ASP A 286 -0.95 -34.91 0.45
CA ASP A 286 0.28 -34.57 -0.24
C ASP A 286 0.84 -35.72 -1.10
N GLU A 287 0.39 -36.93 -0.82
CA GLU A 287 0.75 -38.14 -1.57
C GLU A 287 -0.09 -38.31 -2.85
N PHE A 288 -1.09 -37.44 -3.08
CA PHE A 288 -1.84 -37.49 -4.32
C PHE A 288 -1.00 -37.01 -5.49
N ASP A 289 -0.94 -37.85 -6.52
CA ASP A 289 -0.31 -37.45 -7.78
C ASP A 289 -1.08 -36.30 -8.45
N GLU A 290 -0.39 -35.61 -9.36
CA GLU A 290 -0.92 -34.44 -10.06
C GLU A 290 -2.22 -34.78 -10.83
N GLU A 291 -2.30 -36.00 -11.38
CA GLU A 291 -3.47 -36.49 -12.12
C GLU A 291 -4.69 -36.63 -11.20
N THR A 292 -4.50 -37.12 -9.99
CA THR A 292 -5.54 -37.21 -8.97
C THR A 292 -6.04 -35.85 -8.53
N LEU A 293 -5.11 -34.93 -8.23
CA LEU A 293 -5.46 -33.55 -7.85
C LEU A 293 -6.21 -32.82 -8.96
N GLN A 294 -5.78 -33.00 -10.22
CA GLN A 294 -6.48 -32.44 -11.38
C GLN A 294 -7.89 -33.02 -11.53
N THR A 295 -8.04 -34.32 -11.34
CA THR A 295 -9.34 -35.01 -11.40
C THR A 295 -10.29 -34.45 -10.33
N ILE A 296 -9.83 -34.32 -9.08
CA ILE A 296 -10.61 -33.80 -7.97
C ILE A 296 -11.04 -32.35 -8.22
N ASN A 297 -10.09 -31.48 -8.61
CA ASN A 297 -10.37 -30.08 -8.88
C ASN A 297 -11.39 -29.91 -10.01
N LYS A 298 -11.22 -30.63 -11.13
CA LYS A 298 -12.18 -30.59 -12.24
C LYS A 298 -13.55 -31.14 -11.86
N PHE A 299 -13.61 -32.14 -10.99
CA PHE A 299 -14.88 -32.69 -10.51
C PHE A 299 -15.64 -31.67 -9.64
N PHE A 300 -14.93 -30.93 -8.78
CA PHE A 300 -15.53 -29.84 -8.02
C PHE A 300 -15.95 -28.66 -8.89
N GLU A 301 -15.12 -28.25 -9.88
CA GLU A 301 -15.44 -27.18 -10.82
C GLU A 301 -16.72 -27.45 -11.62
N ASN A 302 -16.96 -28.74 -11.93
CA ASN A 302 -18.15 -29.20 -12.67
C ASN A 302 -19.31 -29.61 -11.75
N ASN A 303 -19.35 -29.12 -10.50
CA ASN A 303 -20.43 -29.40 -9.55
C ASN A 303 -20.72 -30.92 -9.38
N LEU A 304 -19.67 -31.71 -9.29
CA LEU A 304 -19.72 -33.17 -9.13
C LEU A 304 -20.39 -33.91 -10.32
N ASN A 305 -20.38 -33.29 -11.50
CA ASN A 305 -20.97 -33.90 -12.71
C ASN A 305 -19.94 -34.77 -13.44
N VAL A 306 -20.14 -36.12 -13.35
CA VAL A 306 -19.24 -37.10 -13.96
C VAL A 306 -19.11 -36.93 -15.48
N SER A 307 -20.21 -36.68 -16.20
CA SER A 307 -20.19 -36.59 -17.66
C SER A 307 -19.46 -35.35 -18.15
N GLU A 308 -19.72 -34.19 -17.51
CA GLU A 308 -19.05 -32.93 -17.85
C GLU A 308 -17.56 -32.98 -17.48
N THR A 309 -17.22 -33.52 -16.31
CA THR A 309 -15.83 -33.67 -15.88
C THR A 309 -15.02 -34.57 -16.81
N SER A 310 -15.59 -35.73 -17.23
CA SER A 310 -14.90 -36.63 -18.17
C SER A 310 -14.63 -35.94 -19.51
N ARG A 311 -15.59 -35.14 -20.02
CA ARG A 311 -15.45 -34.35 -21.24
C ARG A 311 -14.32 -33.31 -21.12
N GLN A 312 -14.29 -32.59 -20.02
CA GLN A 312 -13.27 -31.55 -19.82
C GLN A 312 -11.85 -32.07 -19.54
N LEU A 313 -11.78 -33.31 -18.99
CA LEU A 313 -10.50 -34.00 -18.79
C LEU A 313 -10.05 -34.78 -20.04
N TYR A 314 -10.88 -34.82 -21.10
CA TYR A 314 -10.62 -35.58 -22.34
C TYR A 314 -10.44 -37.08 -22.09
N ILE A 315 -11.17 -37.65 -21.10
CA ILE A 315 -11.14 -39.09 -20.77
C ILE A 315 -12.52 -39.73 -20.91
N HIS A 316 -12.52 -41.05 -21.06
CA HIS A 316 -13.81 -41.80 -21.07
C HIS A 316 -14.47 -41.76 -19.68
N ARG A 317 -15.80 -41.69 -19.64
CA ARG A 317 -16.58 -41.67 -18.40
C ARG A 317 -16.19 -42.81 -17.43
N ASN A 318 -15.97 -44.01 -17.93
CA ASN A 318 -15.58 -45.17 -17.11
C ASN A 318 -14.18 -44.96 -16.48
N THR A 319 -13.26 -44.29 -17.16
CA THR A 319 -11.94 -43.94 -16.62
C THR A 319 -12.08 -42.96 -15.45
N LEU A 320 -12.96 -41.96 -15.56
CA LEU A 320 -13.22 -41.05 -14.45
C LEU A 320 -13.85 -41.80 -13.25
N VAL A 321 -14.85 -42.65 -13.49
CA VAL A 321 -15.45 -43.46 -12.41
C VAL A 321 -14.38 -44.32 -11.72
N TYR A 322 -13.52 -45.00 -12.49
CA TYR A 322 -12.42 -45.79 -11.94
C TYR A 322 -11.48 -44.95 -11.06
N ARG A 323 -11.15 -43.70 -11.47
CA ARG A 323 -10.31 -42.78 -10.67
C ARG A 323 -11.02 -42.40 -9.37
N LEU A 324 -12.32 -42.08 -9.41
CA LEU A 324 -13.11 -41.78 -8.23
C LEU A 324 -13.20 -42.97 -7.28
N ASP A 325 -13.40 -44.20 -7.80
CA ASP A 325 -13.40 -45.43 -6.99
C ASP A 325 -12.04 -45.72 -6.35
N LYS A 326 -10.93 -45.47 -7.08
CA LYS A 326 -9.57 -45.56 -6.53
C LYS A 326 -9.37 -44.58 -5.40
N LEU A 327 -9.83 -43.34 -5.56
CA LEU A 327 -9.76 -42.30 -4.55
C LEU A 327 -10.59 -42.66 -3.31
N GLN A 328 -11.81 -43.15 -3.46
CA GLN A 328 -12.64 -43.65 -2.37
C GLN A 328 -11.95 -44.79 -1.59
N LYS A 329 -11.31 -45.74 -2.29
CA LYS A 329 -10.57 -46.83 -1.64
C LYS A 329 -9.35 -46.34 -0.86
N SER A 330 -8.70 -45.27 -1.32
CA SER A 330 -7.51 -44.74 -0.65
C SER A 330 -7.83 -43.77 0.51
N THR A 331 -8.95 -43.04 0.45
CA THR A 331 -9.30 -42.01 1.43
C THR A 331 -10.48 -42.38 2.33
N GLY A 332 -11.30 -43.38 1.93
CA GLY A 332 -12.56 -43.67 2.60
C GLY A 332 -13.73 -42.76 2.18
N LEU A 333 -13.46 -41.68 1.40
CA LEU A 333 -14.45 -40.67 1.00
C LEU A 333 -14.88 -40.83 -0.45
N ASP A 334 -16.18 -40.95 -0.68
CA ASP A 334 -16.75 -40.99 -2.02
C ASP A 334 -17.16 -39.59 -2.48
N LEU A 335 -16.39 -38.98 -3.38
CA LEU A 335 -16.66 -37.62 -3.89
C LEU A 335 -18.02 -37.48 -4.61
N ARG A 336 -18.71 -38.57 -4.91
CA ARG A 336 -20.09 -38.58 -5.48
C ARG A 336 -21.16 -38.38 -4.40
N VAL A 337 -20.81 -38.61 -3.14
CA VAL A 337 -21.64 -38.32 -1.96
C VAL A 337 -21.37 -36.92 -1.48
N PHE A 338 -22.41 -36.11 -1.36
CA PHE A 338 -22.27 -34.67 -1.08
C PHE A 338 -21.48 -34.35 0.20
N GLU A 339 -21.75 -35.05 1.30
CA GLU A 339 -21.05 -34.87 2.60
C GLU A 339 -19.57 -35.23 2.50
N ASP A 340 -19.22 -36.31 1.81
CA ASP A 340 -17.84 -36.72 1.60
C ASP A 340 -17.11 -35.73 0.67
N ALA A 341 -17.80 -35.22 -0.35
CA ALA A 341 -17.29 -34.25 -1.27
C ALA A 341 -16.96 -32.91 -0.53
N ILE A 342 -17.84 -32.42 0.35
CA ILE A 342 -17.58 -31.25 1.18
C ILE A 342 -16.37 -31.50 2.09
N THR A 343 -16.35 -32.62 2.79
CA THR A 343 -15.26 -33.02 3.69
C THR A 343 -13.91 -33.01 2.94
N SER A 344 -13.88 -33.66 1.76
CA SER A 344 -12.68 -33.69 0.90
C SER A 344 -12.26 -32.31 0.43
N LYS A 345 -13.22 -31.46 0.05
CA LYS A 345 -12.94 -30.08 -0.39
C LYS A 345 -12.30 -29.25 0.73
N ILE A 346 -12.85 -29.31 1.93
CA ILE A 346 -12.33 -28.63 3.10
C ILE A 346 -10.93 -29.17 3.44
N ALA A 347 -10.75 -30.48 3.44
CA ALA A 347 -9.46 -31.10 3.74
C ALA A 347 -8.36 -30.66 2.77
N LEU A 348 -8.63 -30.62 1.46
CA LEU A 348 -7.68 -30.11 0.47
C LEU A 348 -7.35 -28.63 0.66
N MET A 349 -8.33 -27.80 1.06
CA MET A 349 -8.08 -26.41 1.38
C MET A 349 -7.23 -26.27 2.64
N VAL A 350 -7.50 -27.05 3.69
CA VAL A 350 -6.69 -27.07 4.92
C VAL A 350 -5.25 -27.47 4.61
N VAL A 351 -5.01 -28.47 3.76
CA VAL A 351 -3.65 -28.84 3.34
C VAL A 351 -2.93 -27.71 2.61
N LYS A 352 -3.61 -27.01 1.67
CA LYS A 352 -3.02 -25.84 1.00
C LYS A 352 -2.64 -24.75 1.98
N TYR A 353 -3.50 -24.49 2.98
CA TYR A 353 -3.24 -23.52 4.03
C TYR A 353 -2.03 -23.92 4.89
N MET A 354 -1.95 -25.17 5.33
CA MET A 354 -0.82 -25.66 6.14
C MET A 354 0.50 -25.52 5.38
N LYS A 355 0.55 -25.92 4.10
CA LYS A 355 1.76 -25.74 3.26
C LYS A 355 2.20 -24.29 3.13
N TYR A 356 1.24 -23.39 2.95
CA TYR A 356 1.54 -21.96 2.88
C TYR A 356 2.12 -21.45 4.19
N MET A 357 1.56 -21.83 5.33
CA MET A 357 2.08 -21.43 6.64
C MET A 357 3.48 -21.97 6.90
N GLU A 358 3.75 -23.21 6.54
CA GLU A 358 5.10 -23.81 6.64
C GLU A 358 6.11 -23.08 5.73
N SER A 359 5.68 -22.56 4.59
CA SER A 359 6.57 -21.79 3.67
C SER A 359 6.94 -20.40 4.16
N ILE A 360 6.20 -19.83 5.12
CA ILE A 360 6.44 -18.51 5.71
C ILE A 360 7.32 -18.61 6.96
N GLU A 361 7.27 -19.73 7.67
CA GLU A 361 8.07 -19.94 8.90
C GLU A 361 9.56 -20.21 8.61
N TYR A 362 9.95 -20.37 7.34
CA TYR A 362 11.33 -20.48 6.87
C TYR A 362 11.75 -19.24 6.05
#